data_8a37f9cdda8cde5bd7a1f41d746fb3aa
#
_entry.id   8a37f9cdda8cde5bd7a1f41d746fb3aa
#
_cell.length_a   1.000
_cell.length_b   1.000
_cell.length_c   1.000
_cell.angle_alpha   90.00
_cell.angle_beta   90.00
_cell.angle_gamma   90.00
#
_symmetry.space_group_name_H-M   'P 1'
#
loop_
_entity.id
_entity.type
_entity.pdbx_description
1 polymer ?
#
loop_
_entity_poly.entity_id
_entity_poly.type
_entity_poly.pdbx_seq_one_letter_code
_entity_poly.pdbx_strand_id
1 'polypeptide(L)'
;MTAIENPVILIPARLASTRFPGKPLAEIGGEAMIVHVWRRAIEADLGPVFVACADGEIARVVKAAGGDAVMTGPDHPSGSDRIFEALGAIDAEGAFDAVINVQGDLMTLDAALPRAAVALLDDAEVDIGTLAAGITDEAEIEDPNVVKAVVSRAPGAPKGRALYFSRAPVPAGDGPLYHHIGLYAYRRPALERFVKLPPSPLERRERLEQLRALEAGMRIDVALVDTVPLGVDTPDDLARAERILASAGGHPSTCQPST
;
A
#
# COMPACT_ATOMS: atom_id res chain seq x y z
N MET A 1 -13.25 9.54 18.86
CA MET A 1 -13.56 9.13 17.46
C MET A 1 -13.91 7.65 17.49
N THR A 2 -14.86 7.22 16.69
CA THR A 2 -15.41 5.85 16.68
C THR A 2 -14.46 4.86 15.99
N ALA A 3 -14.63 3.56 16.24
CA ALA A 3 -14.03 2.50 15.45
C ALA A 3 -14.33 2.70 13.96
N ILE A 4 -13.48 2.17 13.09
CA ILE A 4 -13.70 2.21 11.64
C ILE A 4 -14.84 1.24 11.29
N GLU A 5 -15.86 1.75 10.60
CA GLU A 5 -17.08 0.97 10.27
C GLU A 5 -17.28 0.83 8.75
N ASN A 6 -16.80 1.79 7.97
CA ASN A 6 -17.01 1.82 6.53
C ASN A 6 -15.75 2.20 5.75
N PRO A 7 -14.74 1.34 5.70
CA PRO A 7 -13.52 1.61 4.96
C PRO A 7 -13.68 1.35 3.46
N VAL A 8 -12.83 2.02 2.64
CA VAL A 8 -12.69 1.80 1.21
C VAL A 8 -11.22 1.52 0.85
N ILE A 9 -10.99 0.63 -0.09
CA ILE A 9 -9.65 0.37 -0.64
C ILE A 9 -9.52 1.11 -1.99
N LEU A 10 -8.47 1.92 -2.12
CA LEU A 10 -8.13 2.65 -3.33
C LEU A 10 -6.72 2.25 -3.80
N ILE A 11 -6.62 1.88 -5.07
CA ILE A 11 -5.37 1.44 -5.71
C ILE A 11 -4.97 2.48 -6.76
N PRO A 12 -3.98 3.35 -6.50
CA PRO A 12 -3.53 4.33 -7.48
C PRO A 12 -2.75 3.64 -8.61
N ALA A 13 -3.05 4.00 -9.86
CA ALA A 13 -2.38 3.46 -11.04
C ALA A 13 -2.19 4.51 -12.13
N ARG A 14 -1.04 4.46 -12.84
CA ARG A 14 -0.75 5.25 -14.04
C ARG A 14 0.23 4.53 -14.93
N LEU A 15 0.14 4.74 -16.24
CA LEU A 15 1.08 4.15 -17.20
C LEU A 15 2.45 4.84 -17.17
N ALA A 16 2.47 6.13 -16.83
CA ALA A 16 3.70 6.92 -16.78
C ALA A 16 4.57 6.46 -15.58
N SER A 17 5.54 5.62 -15.85
CA SER A 17 6.58 5.18 -14.92
C SER A 17 7.93 5.27 -15.62
N THR A 18 8.92 5.88 -14.96
CA THR A 18 10.26 6.04 -15.52
C THR A 18 11.08 4.75 -15.50
N ARG A 19 10.92 3.92 -14.48
CA ARG A 19 11.66 2.66 -14.32
C ARG A 19 11.06 1.50 -15.10
N PHE A 20 9.74 1.45 -15.21
CA PHE A 20 9.02 0.42 -15.94
C PHE A 20 7.75 1.01 -16.58
N PRO A 21 7.87 1.60 -17.81
CA PRO A 21 6.72 2.15 -18.54
C PRO A 21 5.65 1.09 -18.79
N GLY A 22 4.38 1.46 -18.59
CA GLY A 22 3.27 0.53 -18.77
C GLY A 22 3.12 -0.53 -17.68
N LYS A 23 3.88 -0.44 -16.58
CA LYS A 23 3.91 -1.40 -15.47
C LYS A 23 2.52 -1.95 -15.06
N PRO A 24 1.45 -1.15 -14.86
CA PRO A 24 0.15 -1.68 -14.44
C PRO A 24 -0.49 -2.66 -15.44
N LEU A 25 -0.12 -2.56 -16.71
CA LEU A 25 -0.64 -3.42 -17.79
C LEU A 25 0.33 -4.53 -18.20
N ALA A 26 1.50 -4.65 -17.54
CA ALA A 26 2.40 -5.77 -17.75
C ALA A 26 1.69 -7.08 -17.43
N GLU A 27 1.76 -8.04 -18.35
CA GLU A 27 1.04 -9.31 -18.22
C GLU A 27 1.81 -10.31 -17.37
N ILE A 28 1.12 -11.00 -16.49
CA ILE A 28 1.61 -12.10 -15.67
C ILE A 28 0.58 -13.22 -15.73
N GLY A 29 0.99 -14.37 -16.22
CA GLY A 29 0.07 -15.49 -16.42
C GLY A 29 -1.11 -15.17 -17.34
N GLY A 30 -0.94 -14.23 -18.29
CA GLY A 30 -1.99 -13.81 -19.22
C GLY A 30 -2.98 -12.75 -18.66
N GLU A 31 -2.69 -12.19 -17.51
CA GLU A 31 -3.51 -11.14 -16.89
C GLU A 31 -2.66 -9.93 -16.47
N ALA A 32 -3.20 -8.71 -16.62
CA ALA A 32 -2.50 -7.48 -16.29
C ALA A 32 -2.20 -7.40 -14.77
N MET A 33 -1.01 -6.89 -14.42
CA MET A 33 -0.54 -6.76 -13.03
C MET A 33 -1.55 -6.05 -12.13
N ILE A 34 -2.17 -4.98 -12.60
CA ILE A 34 -3.16 -4.23 -11.82
C ILE A 34 -4.38 -5.07 -11.43
N VAL A 35 -4.78 -6.04 -12.26
CA VAL A 35 -5.90 -6.94 -11.97
C VAL A 35 -5.52 -7.93 -10.86
N HIS A 36 -4.29 -8.43 -10.84
CA HIS A 36 -3.80 -9.24 -9.73
C HIS A 36 -3.83 -8.47 -8.41
N VAL A 37 -3.32 -7.22 -8.39
CA VAL A 37 -3.35 -6.37 -7.19
C VAL A 37 -4.77 -6.11 -6.73
N TRP A 38 -5.68 -5.79 -7.65
CA TRP A 38 -7.10 -5.58 -7.36
C TRP A 38 -7.76 -6.81 -6.74
N ARG A 39 -7.53 -8.02 -7.30
CA ARG A 39 -8.07 -9.26 -6.72
C ARG A 39 -7.55 -9.52 -5.32
N ARG A 40 -6.26 -9.32 -5.07
CA ARG A 40 -5.67 -9.46 -3.74
C ARG A 40 -6.24 -8.46 -2.74
N ALA A 41 -6.53 -7.24 -3.20
CA ALA A 41 -7.17 -6.24 -2.35
C ALA A 41 -8.60 -6.64 -1.95
N ILE A 42 -9.37 -7.28 -2.85
CA ILE A 42 -10.71 -7.81 -2.53
C ILE A 42 -10.65 -8.90 -1.45
N GLU A 43 -9.63 -9.75 -1.46
CA GLU A 43 -9.47 -10.83 -0.47
C GLU A 43 -9.34 -10.27 0.97
N ALA A 44 -8.98 -8.98 1.13
CA ALA A 44 -8.95 -8.34 2.44
C ALA A 44 -10.34 -8.19 3.08
N ASP A 45 -11.41 -8.21 2.30
CA ASP A 45 -12.82 -8.16 2.77
C ASP A 45 -13.06 -7.00 3.76
N LEU A 46 -12.55 -5.82 3.40
CA LEU A 46 -12.65 -4.60 4.23
C LEU A 46 -13.68 -3.61 3.69
N GLY A 47 -14.22 -3.84 2.50
CA GLY A 47 -15.15 -2.92 1.84
C GLY A 47 -14.91 -2.85 0.33
N PRO A 48 -15.52 -1.91 -0.38
CA PRO A 48 -15.37 -1.78 -1.83
C PRO A 48 -13.94 -1.43 -2.21
N VAL A 49 -13.51 -1.92 -3.40
CA VAL A 49 -12.17 -1.74 -3.95
C VAL A 49 -12.26 -1.05 -5.30
N PHE A 50 -11.60 0.11 -5.45
CA PHE A 50 -11.55 0.84 -6.70
C PHE A 50 -10.10 1.07 -7.16
N VAL A 51 -9.88 0.99 -8.47
CA VAL A 51 -8.61 1.41 -9.07
C VAL A 51 -8.73 2.87 -9.50
N ALA A 52 -7.97 3.75 -8.85
CA ALA A 52 -7.87 5.17 -9.19
C ALA A 52 -6.82 5.36 -10.29
N CYS A 53 -7.22 5.61 -11.53
CA CYS A 53 -6.31 5.61 -12.67
C CYS A 53 -6.42 6.86 -13.55
N ALA A 54 -5.27 7.25 -14.14
CA ALA A 54 -5.20 8.35 -15.09
C ALA A 54 -5.52 7.92 -16.53
N ASP A 55 -5.36 6.63 -16.80
CA ASP A 55 -5.33 6.10 -18.17
C ASP A 55 -6.57 5.25 -18.45
N GLY A 56 -7.34 5.57 -19.49
CA GLY A 56 -8.54 4.83 -19.87
C GLY A 56 -8.28 3.36 -20.24
N GLU A 57 -7.04 3.03 -20.60
CA GLU A 57 -6.62 1.66 -20.87
C GLU A 57 -6.59 0.82 -19.58
N ILE A 58 -6.06 1.37 -18.47
CA ILE A 58 -6.11 0.72 -17.17
C ILE A 58 -7.57 0.51 -16.75
N ALA A 59 -8.42 1.55 -16.87
CA ALA A 59 -9.83 1.45 -16.50
C ALA A 59 -10.56 0.37 -17.30
N ARG A 60 -10.27 0.24 -18.60
CA ARG A 60 -10.88 -0.78 -19.47
C ARG A 60 -10.48 -2.19 -19.04
N VAL A 61 -9.20 -2.41 -18.74
CA VAL A 61 -8.71 -3.71 -18.32
C VAL A 61 -9.31 -4.13 -16.96
N VAL A 62 -9.34 -3.23 -15.99
CA VAL A 62 -9.94 -3.49 -14.67
C VAL A 62 -11.43 -3.80 -14.81
N LYS A 63 -12.19 -3.02 -15.59
CA LYS A 63 -13.62 -3.26 -15.82
C LYS A 63 -13.88 -4.57 -16.57
N ALA A 64 -13.04 -4.94 -17.52
CA ALA A 64 -13.14 -6.22 -18.21
C ALA A 64 -12.94 -7.42 -17.28
N ALA A 65 -12.15 -7.25 -16.21
CA ALA A 65 -11.96 -8.24 -15.16
C ALA A 65 -13.08 -8.25 -14.08
N GLY A 66 -14.08 -7.35 -14.19
CA GLY A 66 -15.20 -7.22 -13.26
C GLY A 66 -14.93 -6.25 -12.10
N GLY A 67 -13.84 -5.47 -12.16
CA GLY A 67 -13.48 -4.49 -11.13
C GLY A 67 -14.03 -3.10 -11.42
N ASP A 68 -13.99 -2.25 -10.41
CA ASP A 68 -14.35 -0.85 -10.50
C ASP A 68 -13.12 0.04 -10.69
N ALA A 69 -13.21 0.97 -11.63
CA ALA A 69 -12.15 1.94 -11.91
C ALA A 69 -12.70 3.36 -11.95
N VAL A 70 -12.00 4.27 -11.30
CA VAL A 70 -12.31 5.70 -11.21
C VAL A 70 -11.26 6.48 -11.99
N MET A 71 -11.69 7.27 -12.95
CA MET A 71 -10.78 8.14 -13.70
C MET A 71 -10.40 9.35 -12.86
N THR A 72 -9.11 9.66 -12.86
CA THR A 72 -8.50 10.79 -12.13
C THR A 72 -7.61 11.61 -13.06
N GLY A 73 -7.29 12.84 -12.67
CA GLY A 73 -6.35 13.68 -13.40
C GLY A 73 -5.00 12.98 -13.65
N PRO A 74 -4.34 13.29 -14.79
CA PRO A 74 -3.05 12.66 -15.13
C PRO A 74 -1.89 13.14 -14.24
N ASP A 75 -1.92 14.40 -13.78
CA ASP A 75 -0.78 15.13 -13.25
C ASP A 75 -0.70 15.15 -11.72
N HIS A 76 -1.26 14.13 -11.05
CA HIS A 76 -1.12 14.02 -9.60
C HIS A 76 0.34 13.82 -9.20
N PRO A 77 0.86 14.58 -8.21
CA PRO A 77 2.23 14.46 -7.75
C PRO A 77 2.48 13.12 -7.05
N SER A 78 1.44 12.55 -6.41
CA SER A 78 1.55 11.31 -5.65
C SER A 78 0.35 10.37 -5.82
N GLY A 79 0.51 9.15 -5.31
CA GLY A 79 -0.60 8.18 -5.17
C GLY A 79 -1.67 8.67 -4.20
N SER A 80 -1.27 9.36 -3.12
CA SER A 80 -2.18 9.89 -2.09
C SER A 80 -3.08 10.99 -2.66
N ASP A 81 -2.55 11.90 -3.49
CA ASP A 81 -3.36 12.92 -4.18
C ASP A 81 -4.37 12.27 -5.15
N ARG A 82 -3.94 11.23 -5.86
CA ARG A 82 -4.80 10.50 -6.80
C ARG A 82 -5.96 9.79 -6.10
N ILE A 83 -5.69 9.06 -5.02
CA ILE A 83 -6.78 8.38 -4.30
C ILE A 83 -7.71 9.37 -3.61
N PHE A 84 -7.22 10.56 -3.24
CA PHE A 84 -8.07 11.61 -2.67
C PHE A 84 -9.05 12.18 -3.71
N GLU A 85 -8.61 12.43 -4.95
CA GLU A 85 -9.53 12.81 -6.04
C GLU A 85 -10.55 11.70 -6.29
N ALA A 86 -10.11 10.44 -6.39
CA ALA A 86 -11.00 9.30 -6.59
C ALA A 86 -12.03 9.18 -5.46
N LEU A 87 -11.62 9.36 -4.21
CA LEU A 87 -12.52 9.36 -3.05
C LEU A 87 -13.62 10.41 -3.21
N GLY A 88 -13.27 11.63 -3.59
CA GLY A 88 -14.24 12.70 -3.83
C GLY A 88 -15.26 12.39 -4.95
N ALA A 89 -14.82 11.62 -5.96
CA ALA A 89 -15.68 11.21 -7.08
C ALA A 89 -16.67 10.09 -6.71
N ILE A 90 -16.27 9.15 -5.83
CA ILE A 90 -17.09 7.98 -5.46
C ILE A 90 -17.92 8.20 -4.20
N ASP A 91 -17.56 9.17 -3.38
CA ASP A 91 -18.14 9.39 -2.05
C ASP A 91 -18.24 10.87 -1.70
N ALA A 92 -19.02 11.60 -2.47
CA ALA A 92 -19.25 13.03 -2.24
C ALA A 92 -19.96 13.32 -0.89
N GLU A 93 -20.71 12.36 -0.37
CA GLU A 93 -21.48 12.50 0.87
C GLU A 93 -20.66 12.17 2.13
N GLY A 94 -19.48 11.57 1.98
CA GLY A 94 -18.59 11.27 3.08
C GLY A 94 -18.96 10.04 3.90
N ALA A 95 -19.50 9.02 3.26
CA ALA A 95 -19.90 7.78 3.89
C ALA A 95 -18.73 6.91 4.35
N PHE A 96 -17.62 6.91 3.58
CA PHE A 96 -16.42 6.17 3.98
C PHE A 96 -15.66 6.91 5.08
N ASP A 97 -15.33 6.22 6.17
CA ASP A 97 -14.64 6.78 7.34
C ASP A 97 -13.12 6.52 7.33
N ALA A 98 -12.66 5.52 6.55
CA ALA A 98 -11.25 5.24 6.35
C ALA A 98 -10.93 4.90 4.88
N VAL A 99 -9.70 5.20 4.47
CA VAL A 99 -9.18 4.95 3.12
C VAL A 99 -7.91 4.13 3.20
N ILE A 100 -7.92 2.94 2.60
CA ILE A 100 -6.76 2.09 2.50
C ILE A 100 -6.10 2.32 1.14
N ASN A 101 -4.86 2.83 1.15
CA ASN A 101 -4.04 3.03 -0.04
C ASN A 101 -3.17 1.80 -0.26
N VAL A 102 -3.57 0.95 -1.21
CA VAL A 102 -2.80 -0.21 -1.65
C VAL A 102 -2.04 0.17 -2.91
N GLN A 103 -0.70 0.10 -2.87
CA GLN A 103 0.09 0.43 -4.06
C GLN A 103 -0.19 -0.54 -5.22
N GLY A 104 -0.31 0.00 -6.43
CA GLY A 104 -0.68 -0.75 -7.64
C GLY A 104 0.38 -1.75 -8.15
N ASP A 105 1.43 -2.00 -7.38
CA ASP A 105 2.54 -2.92 -7.69
C ASP A 105 2.72 -4.04 -6.64
N LEU A 106 1.89 -4.10 -5.60
CA LEU A 106 1.95 -5.11 -4.55
C LEU A 106 1.24 -6.40 -4.97
N MET A 107 1.81 -7.12 -5.92
CA MET A 107 1.19 -8.32 -6.51
C MET A 107 1.02 -9.49 -5.56
N THR A 108 1.90 -9.62 -4.58
CA THR A 108 1.86 -10.69 -3.58
C THR A 108 1.24 -10.23 -2.27
N LEU A 109 0.35 -9.22 -2.36
CA LEU A 109 -0.36 -8.70 -1.19
C LEU A 109 -1.13 -9.84 -0.49
N ASP A 110 -0.83 -10.02 0.80
CA ASP A 110 -1.63 -10.88 1.67
C ASP A 110 -2.81 -10.07 2.23
N ALA A 111 -3.98 -10.68 2.27
CA ALA A 111 -5.20 -10.06 2.81
C ALA A 111 -5.07 -9.61 4.28
N ALA A 112 -4.17 -10.21 5.04
CA ALA A 112 -3.88 -9.81 6.42
C ALA A 112 -3.23 -8.42 6.53
N LEU A 113 -2.49 -7.98 5.48
CA LEU A 113 -1.75 -6.72 5.52
C LEU A 113 -2.69 -5.49 5.57
N PRO A 114 -3.67 -5.32 4.65
CA PRO A 114 -4.63 -4.22 4.77
C PRO A 114 -5.42 -4.25 6.07
N ARG A 115 -5.79 -5.44 6.55
CA ARG A 115 -6.48 -5.61 7.85
C ARG A 115 -5.64 -5.14 9.02
N ALA A 116 -4.35 -5.49 9.04
CA ALA A 116 -3.42 -5.06 10.09
C ALA A 116 -3.22 -3.53 10.10
N ALA A 117 -3.18 -2.89 8.91
CA ALA A 117 -3.07 -1.44 8.82
C ALA A 117 -4.33 -0.73 9.34
N VAL A 118 -5.52 -1.20 8.98
CA VAL A 118 -6.80 -0.64 9.45
C VAL A 118 -6.97 -0.82 10.95
N ALA A 119 -6.61 -1.97 11.52
CA ALA A 119 -6.71 -2.24 12.95
C ALA A 119 -5.88 -1.28 13.83
N LEU A 120 -4.91 -0.57 13.26
CA LEU A 120 -4.20 0.50 13.98
C LEU A 120 -5.11 1.71 14.25
N LEU A 121 -6.08 1.93 13.39
CA LEU A 121 -7.05 3.02 13.53
C LEU A 121 -8.12 2.77 14.62
N ASP A 122 -8.13 1.61 15.28
CA ASP A 122 -8.95 1.38 16.46
C ASP A 122 -8.56 2.31 17.63
N ASP A 123 -7.28 2.74 17.70
CA ASP A 123 -6.85 3.83 18.56
C ASP A 123 -7.21 5.18 17.91
N ALA A 124 -8.13 5.90 18.54
CA ALA A 124 -8.65 7.18 18.05
C ALA A 124 -7.61 8.29 17.84
N GLU A 125 -6.45 8.17 18.48
CA GLU A 125 -5.35 9.12 18.34
C GLU A 125 -4.50 8.86 17.08
N VAL A 126 -4.67 7.71 16.41
CA VAL A 126 -3.92 7.35 15.21
C VAL A 126 -4.58 7.96 13.99
N ASP A 127 -3.83 8.80 13.28
CA ASP A 127 -4.24 9.42 12.01
C ASP A 127 -4.03 8.46 10.82
N ILE A 128 -2.89 7.73 10.84
CA ILE A 128 -2.42 6.89 9.73
C ILE A 128 -1.87 5.58 10.30
N GLY A 129 -2.35 4.46 9.77
CA GLY A 129 -1.77 3.14 9.99
C GLY A 129 -0.87 2.73 8.83
N THR A 130 0.28 2.12 9.11
CA THR A 130 1.15 1.52 8.10
C THR A 130 1.81 0.26 8.65
N LEU A 131 2.67 -0.39 7.86
CA LEU A 131 3.23 -1.69 8.18
C LEU A 131 4.75 -1.69 8.11
N ALA A 132 5.38 -2.58 8.86
CA ALA A 132 6.80 -2.89 8.68
C ALA A 132 7.08 -4.35 9.03
N ALA A 133 8.14 -4.92 8.47
CA ALA A 133 8.65 -6.25 8.80
C ALA A 133 10.07 -6.15 9.32
N GLY A 134 10.47 -7.09 10.18
CA GLY A 134 11.87 -7.18 10.61
C GLY A 134 12.80 -7.48 9.45
N ILE A 135 13.89 -6.73 9.30
CA ILE A 135 14.93 -7.02 8.31
C ILE A 135 15.72 -8.23 8.76
N THR A 136 15.75 -9.26 7.93
CA THR A 136 16.51 -10.50 8.16
C THR A 136 17.66 -10.70 7.19
N ASP A 137 17.62 -10.05 6.03
CA ASP A 137 18.70 -10.04 5.04
C ASP A 137 19.58 -8.81 5.28
N GLU A 138 20.85 -9.03 5.60
CA GLU A 138 21.83 -7.96 5.83
C GLU A 138 22.00 -7.04 4.61
N ALA A 139 21.78 -7.54 3.39
CA ALA A 139 21.83 -6.74 2.18
C ALA A 139 20.76 -5.64 2.14
N GLU A 140 19.60 -5.84 2.79
CA GLU A 140 18.54 -4.84 2.88
C GLU A 140 18.90 -3.67 3.79
N ILE A 141 19.83 -3.84 4.72
CA ILE A 141 20.20 -2.80 5.68
C ILE A 141 20.76 -1.57 4.97
N GLU A 142 21.70 -1.78 4.05
CA GLU A 142 22.35 -0.68 3.32
C GLU A 142 21.63 -0.29 2.01
N ASP A 143 20.62 -1.06 1.59
CA ASP A 143 19.87 -0.74 0.38
C ASP A 143 18.97 0.50 0.59
N PRO A 144 19.20 1.62 -0.12
CA PRO A 144 18.39 2.83 0.00
C PRO A 144 16.96 2.67 -0.59
N ASN A 145 16.68 1.59 -1.33
CA ASN A 145 15.32 1.28 -1.80
C ASN A 145 14.49 0.61 -0.71
N VAL A 146 15.13 -0.04 0.24
CA VAL A 146 14.50 -0.57 1.46
C VAL A 146 14.40 0.55 2.48
N VAL A 147 13.24 1.12 2.65
CA VAL A 147 12.99 2.19 3.62
C VAL A 147 12.93 1.60 5.03
N LYS A 148 13.68 2.17 5.96
CA LYS A 148 13.68 1.76 7.37
C LYS A 148 12.67 2.59 8.16
N ALA A 149 11.86 1.91 8.99
CA ALA A 149 10.94 2.54 9.92
C ALA A 149 11.51 2.53 11.35
N VAL A 150 11.63 3.71 11.95
CA VAL A 150 11.98 3.83 13.37
C VAL A 150 10.69 3.78 14.19
N VAL A 151 10.49 2.69 14.94
CA VAL A 151 9.25 2.41 15.65
C VAL A 151 9.48 2.40 17.15
N SER A 152 8.76 3.27 17.89
CA SER A 152 8.71 3.24 19.36
C SER A 152 7.61 2.29 19.79
N ARG A 153 7.99 1.19 20.47
CA ARG A 153 7.06 0.17 20.97
C ARG A 153 7.52 -0.46 22.27
N ALA A 154 6.61 -1.00 23.04
CA ALA A 154 6.97 -1.83 24.18
C ALA A 154 7.64 -3.13 23.70
N PRO A 155 8.56 -3.71 24.50
CA PRO A 155 9.17 -4.99 24.18
C PRO A 155 8.11 -6.05 23.86
N GLY A 156 8.25 -6.74 22.71
CA GLY A 156 7.31 -7.77 22.26
C GLY A 156 5.97 -7.28 21.70
N ALA A 157 5.68 -5.97 21.76
CA ALA A 157 4.42 -5.46 21.20
C ALA A 157 4.40 -5.61 19.66
N PRO A 158 3.27 -6.05 19.07
CA PRO A 158 3.15 -6.23 17.61
C PRO A 158 2.96 -4.92 16.85
N LYS A 159 2.80 -3.79 17.56
CA LYS A 159 2.61 -2.46 16.98
C LYS A 159 3.28 -1.37 17.81
N GLY A 160 3.53 -0.22 17.20
CA GLY A 160 4.09 0.94 17.87
C GLY A 160 3.98 2.21 17.03
N ARG A 161 4.38 3.34 17.62
CA ARG A 161 4.36 4.62 16.95
C ARG A 161 5.58 4.80 16.06
N ALA A 162 5.39 5.23 14.82
CA ALA A 162 6.48 5.68 13.96
C ALA A 162 7.07 6.98 14.49
N LEU A 163 8.39 7.01 14.62
CA LEU A 163 9.16 8.21 14.99
C LEU A 163 9.84 8.82 13.78
N TYR A 164 10.26 8.00 12.81
CA TYR A 164 10.92 8.44 11.58
C TYR A 164 10.91 7.34 10.53
N PHE A 165 11.15 7.75 9.27
CA PHE A 165 11.42 6.85 8.14
C PHE A 165 12.65 7.35 7.40
N SER A 166 13.55 6.46 7.01
CA SER A 166 14.79 6.81 6.32
C SER A 166 15.21 5.78 5.30
N ARG A 167 15.91 6.23 4.26
CA ARG A 167 16.61 5.35 3.32
C ARG A 167 17.96 4.88 3.86
N ALA A 168 18.51 5.59 4.84
CA ALA A 168 19.72 5.17 5.55
C ALA A 168 19.40 4.11 6.60
N PRO A 169 20.39 3.32 7.06
CA PRO A 169 20.24 2.43 8.21
C PRO A 169 19.92 3.24 9.48
N VAL A 170 18.75 3.07 10.03
CA VAL A 170 18.28 3.71 11.27
C VAL A 170 17.39 2.75 12.07
N PRO A 171 17.45 2.82 13.45
CA PRO A 171 18.34 3.62 14.29
C PRO A 171 19.75 3.06 14.35
N ALA A 172 20.72 3.86 14.81
CA ALA A 172 22.07 3.39 15.09
C ALA A 172 22.13 2.49 16.33
N GLY A 173 23.12 1.62 16.40
CA GLY A 173 23.33 0.68 17.50
C GLY A 173 22.71 -0.70 17.27
N ASP A 174 22.85 -1.57 18.27
CA ASP A 174 22.35 -2.95 18.19
C ASP A 174 20.83 -3.02 18.32
N GLY A 175 20.23 -3.91 17.57
CA GLY A 175 18.79 -4.18 17.63
C GLY A 175 18.16 -4.40 16.27
N PRO A 176 16.86 -4.72 16.22
CA PRO A 176 16.18 -5.00 14.96
C PRO A 176 15.96 -3.72 14.15
N LEU A 177 16.18 -3.81 12.84
CA LEU A 177 15.75 -2.82 11.86
C LEU A 177 14.47 -3.29 11.19
N TYR A 178 13.63 -2.35 10.76
CA TYR A 178 12.32 -2.65 10.21
C TYR A 178 12.18 -2.10 8.80
N HIS A 179 11.92 -2.99 7.83
CA HIS A 179 11.57 -2.65 6.46
C HIS A 179 10.14 -2.09 6.42
N HIS A 180 9.98 -0.84 6.06
CA HIS A 180 8.68 -0.21 5.89
C HIS A 180 7.96 -0.72 4.65
N ILE A 181 6.70 -1.09 4.80
CA ILE A 181 5.82 -1.52 3.70
C ILE A 181 4.89 -0.36 3.35
N GLY A 182 4.96 0.14 2.12
CA GLY A 182 4.25 1.33 1.63
C GLY A 182 2.74 1.15 1.43
N LEU A 183 2.07 0.45 2.34
CA LEU A 183 0.62 0.34 2.43
C LEU A 183 0.14 1.20 3.59
N TYR A 184 -0.91 1.99 3.38
CA TYR A 184 -1.42 2.91 4.40
C TYR A 184 -2.92 2.79 4.58
N ALA A 185 -3.36 2.90 5.82
CA ALA A 185 -4.76 3.14 6.18
C ALA A 185 -4.85 4.55 6.79
N TYR A 186 -5.65 5.40 6.19
CA TYR A 186 -5.89 6.76 6.66
C TYR A 186 -7.28 6.84 7.27
N ARG A 187 -7.44 7.55 8.40
CA ARG A 187 -8.76 8.13 8.67
C ARG A 187 -9.10 9.12 7.56
N ARG A 188 -10.36 9.19 7.13
CA ARG A 188 -10.75 10.14 6.07
C ARG A 188 -10.30 11.58 6.37
N PRO A 189 -10.55 12.18 7.56
CA PRO A 189 -10.08 13.52 7.86
C PRO A 189 -8.55 13.65 7.86
N ALA A 190 -7.83 12.58 8.19
CA ALA A 190 -6.37 12.56 8.12
C ALA A 190 -5.86 12.60 6.67
N LEU A 191 -6.46 11.85 5.74
CA LEU A 191 -6.13 11.92 4.32
C LEU A 191 -6.42 13.32 3.76
N GLU A 192 -7.59 13.89 4.09
CA GLU A 192 -7.97 15.26 3.68
C GLU A 192 -6.99 16.32 4.19
N ARG A 193 -6.48 16.17 5.41
CA ARG A 193 -5.44 17.03 5.97
C ARG A 193 -4.11 16.81 5.26
N PHE A 194 -3.71 15.56 5.08
CA PHE A 194 -2.41 15.17 4.52
C PHE A 194 -2.18 15.72 3.11
N VAL A 195 -3.14 15.56 2.21
CA VAL A 195 -3.01 16.03 0.82
C VAL A 195 -2.98 17.56 0.67
N LYS A 196 -3.48 18.29 1.68
CA LYS A 196 -3.41 19.77 1.73
C LYS A 196 -2.09 20.30 2.26
N LEU A 197 -1.26 19.44 2.86
CA LEU A 197 0.05 19.87 3.37
C LEU A 197 1.03 20.09 2.21
N PRO A 198 1.82 21.17 2.25
CA PRO A 198 2.91 21.34 1.29
C PRO A 198 4.01 20.31 1.53
N PRO A 199 4.78 19.91 0.49
CA PRO A 199 5.93 19.03 0.65
C PRO A 199 6.91 19.59 1.70
N SER A 200 7.25 18.76 2.69
CA SER A 200 8.06 19.14 3.85
C SER A 200 9.57 19.00 3.60
N PRO A 201 10.44 19.61 4.43
CA PRO A 201 11.88 19.52 4.29
C PRO A 201 12.43 18.09 4.35
N LEU A 202 11.96 17.28 5.30
CA LEU A 202 12.42 15.89 5.46
C LEU A 202 11.90 15.01 4.34
N GLU A 203 10.66 15.19 3.92
CA GLU A 203 10.10 14.51 2.75
C GLU A 203 10.94 14.73 1.50
N ARG A 204 11.32 15.99 1.21
CA ARG A 204 12.16 16.32 0.05
C ARG A 204 13.55 15.71 0.13
N ARG A 205 14.12 15.65 1.34
CA ARG A 205 15.45 15.12 1.58
C ARG A 205 15.50 13.61 1.42
N GLU A 206 14.59 12.89 2.08
CA GLU A 206 14.50 11.43 2.05
C GLU A 206 13.73 10.91 0.83
N ARG A 207 12.93 11.77 0.15
CA ARG A 207 11.97 11.40 -0.89
C ARG A 207 10.97 10.37 -0.38
N LEU A 208 10.43 10.63 0.81
CA LEU A 208 9.48 9.80 1.53
C LEU A 208 8.28 10.64 1.95
N GLU A 209 7.15 10.47 1.27
CA GLU A 209 5.96 11.31 1.41
C GLU A 209 5.38 11.31 2.84
N GLN A 210 5.42 10.18 3.53
CA GLN A 210 4.89 10.04 4.89
C GLN A 210 5.60 10.90 5.94
N LEU A 211 6.81 11.39 5.66
CA LEU A 211 7.51 12.33 6.55
C LEU A 211 6.79 13.66 6.67
N ARG A 212 6.06 14.10 5.64
CA ARG A 212 5.19 15.28 5.68
C ARG A 212 4.16 15.20 6.81
N ALA A 213 3.56 14.00 6.99
CA ALA A 213 2.61 13.77 8.07
C ALA A 213 3.28 13.90 9.45
N LEU A 214 4.45 13.29 9.64
CA LEU A 214 5.19 13.39 10.90
C LEU A 214 5.61 14.84 11.21
N GLU A 215 6.13 15.59 10.23
CA GLU A 215 6.51 17.00 10.40
C GLU A 215 5.30 17.90 10.72
N ALA A 216 4.10 17.53 10.25
CA ALA A 216 2.84 18.19 10.57
C ALA A 216 2.21 17.76 11.90
N GLY A 217 2.89 16.90 12.68
CA GLY A 217 2.42 16.41 13.97
C GLY A 217 1.28 15.39 13.88
N MET A 218 1.09 14.76 12.70
CA MET A 218 0.14 13.65 12.57
C MET A 218 0.73 12.37 13.20
N ARG A 219 -0.12 11.55 13.80
CA ARG A 219 0.32 10.30 14.40
C ARG A 219 0.23 9.17 13.39
N ILE A 220 1.40 8.55 13.13
CA ILE A 220 1.50 7.33 12.34
C ILE A 220 1.84 6.18 13.27
N ASP A 221 1.02 5.12 13.27
CA ASP A 221 1.33 3.87 13.95
C ASP A 221 1.70 2.79 12.93
N VAL A 222 2.55 1.86 13.35
CA VAL A 222 3.10 0.78 12.52
C VAL A 222 2.72 -0.55 13.13
N ALA A 223 2.09 -1.44 12.37
CA ALA A 223 1.98 -2.85 12.75
C ALA A 223 3.18 -3.63 12.20
N LEU A 224 3.75 -4.49 13.04
CA LEU A 224 4.80 -5.41 12.64
C LEU A 224 4.17 -6.67 12.06
N VAL A 225 4.63 -7.04 10.87
CA VAL A 225 4.17 -8.22 10.13
C VAL A 225 5.35 -9.12 9.77
N ASP A 226 5.08 -10.38 9.46
CA ASP A 226 6.12 -11.38 9.22
C ASP A 226 6.59 -11.43 7.76
N THR A 227 5.85 -10.79 6.84
CA THR A 227 6.13 -10.85 5.40
C THR A 227 6.13 -9.47 4.77
N VAL A 228 7.06 -9.26 3.83
CA VAL A 228 7.07 -8.09 2.94
C VAL A 228 6.46 -8.51 1.61
N PRO A 229 5.37 -7.89 1.15
CA PRO A 229 4.84 -8.17 -0.18
C PRO A 229 5.86 -7.74 -1.24
N LEU A 230 6.02 -8.55 -2.27
CA LEU A 230 6.90 -8.21 -3.38
C LEU A 230 6.29 -7.04 -4.18
N GLY A 231 6.98 -5.91 -4.16
CA GLY A 231 6.74 -4.79 -5.06
C GLY A 231 7.42 -5.05 -6.41
N VAL A 232 6.71 -4.79 -7.50
CA VAL A 232 7.27 -4.92 -8.85
C VAL A 232 7.68 -3.55 -9.35
N ASP A 233 8.98 -3.28 -9.40
CA ASP A 233 9.54 -2.02 -9.87
C ASP A 233 10.36 -2.15 -11.15
N THR A 234 10.82 -3.36 -11.45
CA THR A 234 11.65 -3.71 -12.60
C THR A 234 11.08 -4.94 -13.32
N PRO A 235 11.49 -5.22 -14.58
CA PRO A 235 11.15 -6.47 -15.25
C PRO A 235 11.65 -7.72 -14.52
N ASP A 236 12.76 -7.64 -13.79
CA ASP A 236 13.28 -8.76 -12.99
C ASP A 236 12.37 -9.07 -11.79
N ASP A 237 11.79 -8.03 -11.15
CA ASP A 237 10.78 -8.20 -10.10
C ASP A 237 9.53 -8.86 -10.66
N LEU A 238 9.12 -8.50 -11.90
CA LEU A 238 7.99 -9.11 -12.57
C LEU A 238 8.21 -10.62 -12.75
N ALA A 239 9.37 -11.03 -13.26
CA ALA A 239 9.72 -12.42 -13.43
C ALA A 239 9.80 -13.18 -12.09
N ARG A 240 10.18 -12.49 -11.00
CA ARG A 240 10.15 -13.05 -9.64
C ARG A 240 8.72 -13.24 -9.14
N ALA A 241 7.84 -12.25 -9.37
CA ALA A 241 6.43 -12.32 -9.02
C ALA A 241 5.72 -13.48 -9.73
N GLU A 242 5.99 -13.67 -11.04
CA GLU A 242 5.46 -14.82 -11.79
C GLU A 242 5.80 -16.16 -11.16
N ARG A 243 7.06 -16.33 -10.74
CA ARG A 243 7.50 -17.58 -10.09
C ARG A 243 6.78 -17.81 -8.76
N ILE A 244 6.56 -16.76 -7.96
CA ILE A 244 5.85 -16.86 -6.69
C ILE A 244 4.39 -17.23 -6.92
N LEU A 245 3.71 -16.58 -7.87
CA LEU A 245 2.32 -16.85 -8.18
C LEU A 245 2.13 -18.27 -8.75
N ALA A 246 3.03 -18.75 -9.62
CA ALA A 246 3.01 -20.09 -10.15
C ALA A 246 3.17 -21.16 -9.05
N SER A 247 4.01 -20.89 -8.03
CA SER A 247 4.20 -21.80 -6.90
C SER A 247 3.01 -21.80 -5.93
N ALA A 248 2.32 -20.68 -5.77
CA ALA A 248 1.13 -20.55 -4.91
C ALA A 248 -0.14 -21.14 -5.56
N GLY A 249 -0.23 -21.13 -6.90
CA GLY A 249 -1.36 -21.71 -7.67
C GLY A 249 -1.34 -23.23 -7.85
N GLY A 250 -0.32 -23.92 -7.34
CA GLY A 250 -0.12 -25.37 -7.49
C GLY A 250 -0.95 -26.27 -6.55
N HIS A 251 -2.15 -25.88 -6.11
CA HIS A 251 -3.08 -26.83 -5.49
C HIS A 251 -4.05 -27.33 -6.56
N PRO A 252 -3.93 -28.58 -7.00
CA PRO A 252 -4.91 -29.17 -7.92
C PRO A 252 -6.23 -29.36 -7.17
N SER A 253 -7.24 -28.61 -7.56
CA SER A 253 -8.64 -28.93 -7.24
C SER A 253 -9.03 -30.20 -8.03
N THR A 254 -8.69 -31.38 -7.53
CA THR A 254 -9.26 -32.62 -8.00
C THR A 254 -10.59 -32.85 -7.29
N CYS A 255 -11.62 -32.20 -7.77
CA CYS A 255 -12.98 -32.68 -7.53
C CYS A 255 -13.32 -33.64 -8.69
N GLN A 256 -13.09 -34.94 -8.50
CA GLN A 256 -13.69 -35.97 -9.36
C GLN A 256 -15.15 -36.15 -8.95
N PRO A 257 -16.10 -36.15 -9.88
CA PRO A 257 -17.45 -36.54 -9.58
C PRO A 257 -17.47 -38.08 -9.45
N SER A 258 -17.93 -38.54 -8.28
CA SER A 258 -18.25 -39.94 -8.06
C SER A 258 -19.45 -40.32 -8.90
N THR A 259 -19.31 -41.33 -9.73
CA THR A 259 -20.37 -42.08 -10.43
C THR A 259 -21.30 -42.81 -9.46
#